data_1ce403fcf2f99542543f88da5d1cd762
#
_entry.id   1ce403fcf2f99542543f88da5d1cd762
#
_cell.length_a   1.000
_cell.length_b   1.000
_cell.length_c   1.000
_cell.angle_alpha   90.00
_cell.angle_beta   90.00
_cell.angle_gamma   90.00
#
_symmetry.space_group_name_H-M   'P 1'
#
loop_
_entity.id
_entity.type
_entity.pdbx_description
1 polymer ?
#
loop_
_entity_poly.entity_id
_entity_poly.type
_entity_poly.pdbx_seq_one_letter_code
_entity_poly.pdbx_strand_id
1 'polypeptide(L)'
;ILVCLVGSEMCIRDSDTPTFRYTQSLLHNHHKDVDKEIKKFINDLENEGLLDDTIIFYYGDHGGVLPRSKGYIYESGLNVPLVVRIPEKFKKLSPFKAGTRTSTFVEFVDLVPTVLSLAGIDIPKSIDGKAFLGKKLKKSELEKRNSAFGYADRFDEKYDLVRSLRKGKYKYMRNYQPFN
;
A
#
# COMPACT_ATOMS: atom_id res chain seq x y z
N ILE A 1 -15.11 3.47 17.28
CA ILE A 1 -14.51 2.58 16.29
C ILE A 1 -15.32 2.72 15.01
N LEU A 2 -14.85 3.51 14.09
CA LEU A 2 -15.46 3.69 12.79
C LEU A 2 -14.90 2.64 11.84
N VAL A 3 -15.62 1.58 11.64
CA VAL A 3 -15.43 0.71 10.49
C VAL A 3 -16.02 1.44 9.29
N CYS A 4 -15.16 2.02 8.46
CA CYS A 4 -15.58 2.54 7.19
C CYS A 4 -15.89 1.37 6.28
N LEU A 5 -17.16 1.00 6.21
CA LEU A 5 -17.65 0.11 5.17
C LEU A 5 -17.46 0.81 3.83
N VAL A 6 -16.85 0.10 2.91
CA VAL A 6 -16.60 0.55 1.55
C VAL A 6 -17.95 0.70 0.85
N GLY A 7 -18.47 1.90 0.89
CA GLY A 7 -19.59 2.36 0.09
C GLY A 7 -19.28 3.76 -0.42
N SER A 8 -19.94 4.19 -1.46
CA SER A 8 -19.87 5.56 -1.97
C SER A 8 -20.33 6.59 -0.95
N GLU A 9 -20.89 6.12 0.16
CA GLU A 9 -21.27 6.92 1.30
C GLU A 9 -20.08 7.12 2.20
N MET A 10 -19.76 8.38 2.36
CA MET A 10 -18.58 8.81 3.07
C MET A 10 -18.70 8.51 4.53
N CYS A 11 -17.63 7.96 5.01
CA CYS A 11 -17.46 7.87 6.43
C CYS A 11 -17.69 9.24 7.07
N ILE A 12 -18.15 9.26 8.30
CA ILE A 12 -18.30 10.45 9.16
C ILE A 12 -17.06 11.37 9.18
N ARG A 13 -15.97 10.91 8.57
CA ARG A 13 -14.72 11.62 8.37
C ARG A 13 -14.86 12.93 7.58
N ASP A 14 -15.68 12.91 6.55
CA ASP A 14 -15.77 14.01 5.57
C ASP A 14 -17.21 14.53 5.50
N SER A 15 -17.36 15.82 5.28
CA SER A 15 -18.69 16.44 5.12
C SER A 15 -19.32 16.02 3.81
N ASP A 16 -20.57 15.59 3.84
CA ASP A 16 -21.36 15.25 2.66
C ASP A 16 -21.88 16.52 1.98
N THR A 17 -21.03 17.17 1.20
CA THR A 17 -21.38 18.38 0.44
C THR A 17 -21.35 18.10 -1.06
N PRO A 18 -22.10 18.88 -1.89
CA PRO A 18 -22.05 18.75 -3.34
C PRO A 18 -20.62 18.87 -3.90
N THR A 19 -19.83 19.79 -3.38
CA THR A 19 -18.42 19.98 -3.76
C THR A 19 -17.59 18.75 -3.47
N PHE A 20 -17.78 18.13 -2.30
CA PHE A 20 -17.01 16.94 -1.96
C PHE A 20 -17.43 15.73 -2.80
N ARG A 21 -18.71 15.54 -3.06
CA ARG A 21 -19.22 14.50 -3.98
C ARG A 21 -18.65 14.68 -5.38
N TYR A 22 -18.57 15.91 -5.87
CA TYR A 22 -17.93 16.23 -7.16
C TYR A 22 -16.45 15.86 -7.16
N THR A 23 -15.69 16.22 -6.12
CA THR A 23 -14.27 15.87 -5.98
C THR A 23 -14.08 14.36 -5.97
N GLN A 24 -14.93 13.61 -5.27
CA GLN A 24 -14.90 12.14 -5.29
C GLN A 24 -15.16 11.58 -6.69
N SER A 25 -16.11 12.14 -7.43
CA SER A 25 -16.39 11.69 -8.80
C SER A 25 -15.21 11.93 -9.75
N LEU A 26 -14.51 13.05 -9.61
CA LEU A 26 -13.28 13.33 -10.35
C LEU A 26 -12.18 12.32 -10.03
N LEU A 27 -11.99 11.97 -8.75
CA LEU A 27 -11.02 10.97 -8.33
C LEU A 27 -11.35 9.59 -8.95
N HIS A 28 -12.61 9.18 -8.93
CA HIS A 28 -13.02 7.91 -9.54
C HIS A 28 -12.83 7.91 -11.07
N ASN A 29 -13.07 9.04 -11.74
CA ASN A 29 -12.79 9.15 -13.17
C ASN A 29 -11.29 9.07 -13.47
N HIS A 30 -10.46 9.71 -12.64
CA HIS A 30 -9.01 9.62 -12.77
C HIS A 30 -8.52 8.17 -12.58
N HIS A 31 -9.07 7.41 -11.64
CA HIS A 31 -8.75 5.99 -11.49
C HIS A 31 -9.07 5.16 -12.75
N LYS A 32 -10.13 5.51 -13.49
CA LYS A 32 -10.42 4.85 -14.78
C LYS A 32 -9.34 5.13 -15.83
N ASP A 33 -8.76 6.32 -15.80
CA ASP A 33 -7.69 6.66 -16.73
C ASP A 33 -6.40 5.94 -16.36
N VAL A 34 -6.07 5.87 -15.07
CA VAL A 34 -4.95 5.05 -14.56
C VAL A 34 -5.13 3.58 -14.95
N ASP A 35 -6.34 3.03 -14.85
CA ASP A 35 -6.64 1.64 -15.26
C ASP A 35 -6.37 1.41 -16.74
N LYS A 36 -6.72 2.37 -17.62
CA LYS A 36 -6.39 2.31 -19.05
C LYS A 36 -4.89 2.29 -19.32
N GLU A 37 -4.11 3.12 -18.59
CA GLU A 37 -2.66 3.15 -18.73
C GLU A 37 -2.02 1.84 -18.25
N ILE A 38 -2.49 1.27 -17.15
CA ILE A 38 -2.05 -0.03 -16.66
C ILE A 38 -2.35 -1.12 -17.70
N LYS A 39 -3.56 -1.10 -18.27
CA LYS A 39 -3.94 -2.05 -19.32
C LYS A 39 -3.03 -1.94 -20.54
N LYS A 40 -2.72 -0.72 -20.97
CA LYS A 40 -1.78 -0.49 -22.07
C LYS A 40 -0.42 -1.09 -21.77
N PHE A 41 0.14 -0.79 -20.58
CA PHE A 41 1.43 -1.34 -20.14
C PHE A 41 1.46 -2.88 -20.14
N ILE A 42 0.38 -3.51 -19.67
CA ILE A 42 0.28 -4.97 -19.66
C ILE A 42 0.22 -5.53 -21.09
N ASN A 43 -0.56 -4.89 -21.97
CA ASN A 43 -0.63 -5.30 -23.39
C ASN A 43 0.72 -5.14 -24.10
N ASP A 44 1.48 -4.08 -23.81
CA ASP A 44 2.80 -3.86 -24.40
C ASP A 44 3.75 -4.99 -23.99
N LEU A 45 3.76 -5.38 -22.71
CA LEU A 45 4.54 -6.54 -22.23
C LEU A 45 4.10 -7.86 -22.87
N GLU A 46 2.81 -8.04 -23.12
CA GLU A 46 2.27 -9.23 -23.78
C GLU A 46 2.71 -9.29 -25.22
N ASN A 47 2.58 -8.18 -25.96
CA ASN A 47 2.99 -8.07 -27.36
C ASN A 47 4.50 -8.30 -27.55
N GLU A 48 5.31 -7.92 -26.59
CA GLU A 48 6.76 -8.15 -26.58
C GLU A 48 7.14 -9.56 -26.08
N GLY A 49 6.17 -10.37 -25.66
CA GLY A 49 6.39 -11.72 -25.11
C GLY A 49 7.05 -11.71 -23.72
N LEU A 50 7.05 -10.58 -23.03
CA LEU A 50 7.72 -10.40 -21.73
C LEU A 50 6.80 -10.61 -20.52
N LEU A 51 5.48 -10.64 -20.73
CA LEU A 51 4.51 -10.66 -19.65
C LEU A 51 4.68 -11.87 -18.72
N ASP A 52 5.02 -13.05 -19.25
CA ASP A 52 5.24 -14.26 -18.46
C ASP A 52 6.64 -14.33 -17.82
N ASP A 53 7.49 -13.38 -18.15
CA ASP A 53 8.83 -13.21 -17.56
C ASP A 53 8.89 -12.08 -16.53
N THR A 54 7.81 -11.29 -16.40
CA THR A 54 7.81 -10.06 -15.62
C THR A 54 6.92 -10.18 -14.39
N ILE A 55 7.50 -9.95 -13.19
CA ILE A 55 6.77 -9.74 -11.94
C ILE A 55 6.41 -8.27 -11.88
N ILE A 56 5.11 -7.95 -11.70
CA ILE A 56 4.60 -6.58 -11.70
C ILE A 56 4.14 -6.23 -10.29
N PHE A 57 4.65 -5.12 -9.76
CA PHE A 57 4.17 -4.50 -8.52
C PHE A 57 3.38 -3.24 -8.89
N TYR A 58 2.14 -3.17 -8.45
CA TYR A 58 1.33 -1.97 -8.53
C TYR A 58 0.95 -1.53 -7.12
N TYR A 59 1.27 -0.30 -6.76
CA TYR A 59 0.98 0.26 -5.45
C TYR A 59 0.82 1.78 -5.51
N GLY A 60 0.07 2.34 -4.55
CA GLY A 60 0.08 3.78 -4.30
C GLY A 60 1.25 4.16 -3.40
N ASP A 61 1.87 5.30 -3.63
CA ASP A 61 2.94 5.84 -2.77
C ASP A 61 2.38 6.46 -1.49
N HIS A 62 1.14 6.97 -1.55
CA HIS A 62 0.38 7.54 -0.43
C HIS A 62 -1.12 7.49 -0.74
N GLY A 63 -1.95 7.94 0.19
CA GLY A 63 -3.39 8.08 -0.03
C GLY A 63 -3.74 9.18 -1.03
N GLY A 64 -5.00 9.24 -1.45
CA GLY A 64 -5.50 10.22 -2.41
C GLY A 64 -5.41 11.67 -1.92
N VAL A 65 -5.55 12.62 -2.83
CA VAL A 65 -5.62 14.06 -2.51
C VAL A 65 -7.01 14.39 -1.98
N LEU A 66 -7.29 13.92 -0.78
CA LEU A 66 -8.54 14.07 -0.06
C LEU A 66 -8.26 14.46 1.40
N PRO A 67 -9.23 15.02 2.12
CA PRO A 67 -9.06 15.33 3.53
C PRO A 67 -8.55 14.11 4.33
N ARG A 68 -7.61 14.36 5.23
CA ARG A 68 -6.99 13.33 6.11
C ARG A 68 -6.34 12.16 5.37
N SER A 69 -5.92 12.35 4.13
CA SER A 69 -5.31 11.30 3.31
C SER A 69 -3.85 11.61 3.03
N LYS A 70 -3.50 12.08 1.84
CA LYS A 70 -2.11 12.45 1.51
C LYS A 70 -1.53 13.41 2.56
N GLY A 71 -0.30 13.09 3.04
CA GLY A 71 0.41 13.90 4.04
C GLY A 71 0.02 13.62 5.49
N TYR A 72 -1.02 12.82 5.74
CA TYR A 72 -1.47 12.48 7.09
C TYR A 72 -1.23 11.00 7.42
N ILE A 73 -1.00 10.72 8.71
CA ILE A 73 -0.75 9.35 9.19
C ILE A 73 -2.02 8.55 9.51
N TYR A 74 -3.19 9.01 9.04
CA TYR A 74 -4.42 8.22 9.11
C TYR A 74 -4.36 7.03 8.16
N GLU A 75 -5.25 6.05 8.34
CA GLU A 75 -5.30 4.88 7.46
C GLU A 75 -5.52 5.25 5.98
N SER A 76 -6.30 6.28 5.73
CA SER A 76 -6.52 6.81 4.38
C SER A 76 -5.28 7.36 3.71
N GLY A 77 -4.25 7.73 4.48
CA GLY A 77 -2.96 8.18 3.97
C GLY A 77 -1.92 7.07 3.88
N LEU A 78 -1.99 6.06 4.77
CA LEU A 78 -0.96 5.04 4.91
C LEU A 78 -1.36 3.66 4.37
N ASN A 79 -2.65 3.29 4.45
CA ASN A 79 -3.13 2.00 3.95
C ASN A 79 -3.44 2.09 2.47
N VAL A 80 -2.40 2.04 1.66
CA VAL A 80 -2.46 2.15 0.20
C VAL A 80 -2.60 0.77 -0.46
N PRO A 81 -3.15 0.69 -1.69
CA PRO A 81 -3.22 -0.56 -2.40
C PRO A 81 -1.83 -1.10 -2.73
N LEU A 82 -1.67 -2.40 -2.62
CA LEU A 82 -0.53 -3.14 -3.14
C LEU A 82 -1.03 -4.38 -3.85
N VAL A 83 -0.75 -4.48 -5.14
CA VAL A 83 -1.08 -5.63 -5.97
C VAL A 83 0.20 -6.17 -6.59
N VAL A 84 0.40 -7.49 -6.53
CA VAL A 84 1.55 -8.11 -7.15
C VAL A 84 1.09 -9.19 -8.12
N ARG A 85 1.45 -9.04 -9.40
CA ARG A 85 1.30 -10.09 -10.40
C ARG A 85 2.57 -10.93 -10.43
N ILE A 86 2.41 -12.22 -10.24
CA ILE A 86 3.50 -13.19 -10.33
C ILE A 86 3.13 -14.19 -11.43
N PRO A 87 3.93 -14.29 -12.52
CA PRO A 87 3.70 -15.27 -13.58
C PRO A 87 3.64 -16.69 -13.06
N GLU A 88 2.91 -17.56 -13.73
CA GLU A 88 2.70 -18.98 -13.33
C GLU A 88 4.02 -19.70 -13.11
N LYS A 89 5.02 -19.46 -13.97
CA LYS A 89 6.35 -20.08 -13.82
C LYS A 89 7.08 -19.69 -12.53
N PHE A 90 6.73 -18.55 -11.93
CA PHE A 90 7.29 -18.04 -10.67
C PHE A 90 6.38 -18.22 -9.47
N LYS A 91 5.26 -18.91 -9.60
CA LYS A 91 4.26 -19.08 -8.52
C LYS A 91 4.83 -19.58 -7.19
N LYS A 92 5.93 -20.36 -7.23
CA LYS A 92 6.62 -20.86 -6.03
C LYS A 92 7.30 -19.76 -5.21
N LEU A 93 7.42 -18.54 -5.76
CA LEU A 93 7.96 -17.37 -5.06
C LEU A 93 6.91 -16.66 -4.19
N SER A 94 5.63 -17.02 -4.34
CA SER A 94 4.55 -16.49 -3.51
C SER A 94 4.09 -17.55 -2.50
N PRO A 95 3.96 -17.20 -1.22
CA PRO A 95 3.30 -18.04 -0.24
C PRO A 95 1.77 -17.99 -0.32
N PHE A 96 1.23 -17.12 -1.18
CA PHE A 96 -0.20 -16.92 -1.37
C PHE A 96 -0.66 -17.48 -2.72
N LYS A 97 -1.91 -17.94 -2.75
CA LYS A 97 -2.55 -18.37 -4.00
C LYS A 97 -2.89 -17.17 -4.87
N ALA A 98 -2.71 -17.29 -6.18
CA ALA A 98 -3.14 -16.26 -7.14
C ALA A 98 -4.64 -15.94 -6.99
N GLY A 99 -5.01 -14.68 -7.21
CA GLY A 99 -6.38 -14.19 -7.10
C GLY A 99 -6.89 -14.05 -5.66
N THR A 100 -6.02 -14.18 -4.64
CA THR A 100 -6.42 -13.99 -3.24
C THR A 100 -5.98 -12.63 -2.70
N ARG A 101 -6.71 -12.15 -1.69
CA ARG A 101 -6.31 -11.00 -0.88
C ARG A 101 -5.75 -11.48 0.45
N THR A 102 -4.81 -10.74 1.00
CA THR A 102 -4.24 -10.97 2.33
C THR A 102 -4.34 -9.72 3.17
N SER A 103 -4.47 -9.90 4.48
CA SER A 103 -4.40 -8.83 5.49
C SER A 103 -3.02 -8.73 6.15
N THR A 104 -2.02 -9.40 5.58
CA THR A 104 -0.64 -9.31 6.06
C THR A 104 -0.14 -7.87 6.00
N PHE A 105 0.48 -7.44 7.09
CA PHE A 105 1.10 -6.12 7.14
C PHE A 105 2.37 -6.12 6.30
N VAL A 106 2.43 -5.19 5.36
CA VAL A 106 3.57 -4.93 4.48
C VAL A 106 3.83 -3.43 4.50
N GLU A 107 5.08 -3.05 4.65
CA GLU A 107 5.53 -1.66 4.66
C GLU A 107 6.47 -1.39 3.48
N PHE A 108 6.65 -0.15 3.06
CA PHE A 108 7.55 0.17 1.94
C PHE A 108 9.00 -0.24 2.17
N VAL A 109 9.46 -0.23 3.42
CA VAL A 109 10.77 -0.75 3.79
C VAL A 109 10.96 -2.22 3.43
N ASP A 110 9.88 -2.98 3.26
CA ASP A 110 9.87 -4.39 2.87
C ASP A 110 10.06 -4.62 1.37
N LEU A 111 9.92 -3.60 0.53
CA LEU A 111 10.02 -3.75 -0.93
C LEU A 111 11.43 -4.16 -1.38
N VAL A 112 12.46 -3.46 -0.90
CA VAL A 112 13.84 -3.76 -1.27
C VAL A 112 14.24 -5.20 -0.91
N PRO A 113 14.09 -5.68 0.34
CA PRO A 113 14.41 -7.05 0.67
C PRO A 113 13.52 -8.07 -0.07
N THR A 114 12.30 -7.69 -0.46
CA THR A 114 11.44 -8.56 -1.28
C THR A 114 12.00 -8.72 -2.69
N VAL A 115 12.44 -7.65 -3.34
CA VAL A 115 13.05 -7.71 -4.67
C VAL A 115 14.34 -8.55 -4.64
N LEU A 116 15.20 -8.35 -3.64
CA LEU A 116 16.40 -9.18 -3.46
C LEU A 116 16.05 -10.66 -3.27
N SER A 117 15.05 -10.95 -2.44
CA SER A 117 14.58 -12.32 -2.21
C SER A 117 14.03 -12.99 -3.47
N LEU A 118 13.28 -12.24 -4.30
CA LEU A 118 12.78 -12.72 -5.59
C LEU A 118 13.91 -13.00 -6.58
N ALA A 119 14.96 -12.16 -6.58
CA ALA A 119 16.17 -12.34 -7.39
C ALA A 119 17.07 -13.47 -6.87
N GLY A 120 16.81 -14.04 -5.70
CA GLY A 120 17.64 -15.05 -5.07
C GLY A 120 18.93 -14.50 -4.46
N ILE A 121 18.99 -13.19 -4.21
CA ILE A 121 20.10 -12.48 -3.59
C ILE A 121 19.91 -12.46 -2.08
N ASP A 122 20.99 -12.68 -1.34
CA ASP A 122 20.97 -12.60 0.13
C ASP A 122 20.70 -11.15 0.59
N ILE A 123 19.81 -11.02 1.57
CA ILE A 123 19.42 -9.72 2.10
C ILE A 123 20.48 -9.25 3.09
N PRO A 124 21.14 -8.11 2.84
CA PRO A 124 22.13 -7.55 3.76
C PRO A 124 21.53 -7.27 5.15
N LYS A 125 22.34 -7.47 6.20
CA LYS A 125 21.92 -7.23 7.59
C LYS A 125 21.62 -5.76 7.90
N SER A 126 22.07 -4.85 7.06
CA SER A 126 21.80 -3.40 7.17
C SER A 126 20.42 -2.97 6.67
N ILE A 127 19.63 -3.90 6.12
CA ILE A 127 18.27 -3.63 5.67
C ILE A 127 17.29 -3.95 6.79
N ASP A 128 16.50 -2.96 7.22
CA ASP A 128 15.53 -3.10 8.32
C ASP A 128 14.26 -3.85 7.90
N GLY A 129 13.87 -3.75 6.63
CA GLY A 129 12.68 -4.41 6.08
C GLY A 129 12.80 -5.93 6.00
N LYS A 130 11.68 -6.59 5.81
CA LYS A 130 11.57 -8.06 5.74
C LYS A 130 10.84 -8.47 4.47
N ALA A 131 11.44 -9.30 3.64
CA ALA A 131 10.81 -9.81 2.43
C ALA A 131 9.43 -10.44 2.73
N PHE A 132 8.47 -10.21 1.85
CA PHE A 132 7.14 -10.84 1.90
C PHE A 132 6.88 -11.78 0.70
N LEU A 133 7.80 -11.84 -0.27
CA LEU A 133 7.82 -12.79 -1.37
C LEU A 133 9.22 -13.41 -1.50
N GLY A 134 9.30 -14.67 -1.97
CA GLY A 134 10.54 -15.41 -2.16
C GLY A 134 10.41 -16.88 -1.82
N LYS A 135 11.39 -17.69 -2.22
CA LYS A 135 11.35 -19.18 -2.12
C LYS A 135 11.24 -19.74 -0.70
N LYS A 136 11.76 -19.03 0.30
CA LYS A 136 11.90 -19.55 1.68
C LYS A 136 10.81 -19.06 2.63
N LEU A 137 9.86 -18.28 2.14
CA LEU A 137 8.86 -17.65 2.99
C LEU A 137 7.63 -18.54 3.19
N LYS A 138 7.19 -18.63 4.44
CA LYS A 138 5.98 -19.36 4.81
C LYS A 138 4.84 -18.38 5.09
N LYS A 139 3.65 -18.71 4.59
CA LYS A 139 2.44 -17.92 4.83
C LYS A 139 2.19 -17.69 6.32
N SER A 140 2.36 -18.72 7.15
CA SER A 140 2.16 -18.64 8.60
C SER A 140 3.10 -17.67 9.32
N GLU A 141 4.28 -17.37 8.75
CA GLU A 141 5.21 -16.39 9.31
C GLU A 141 4.78 -14.97 8.94
N LEU A 142 4.28 -14.81 7.71
CA LEU A 142 3.78 -13.51 7.25
C LEU A 142 2.49 -13.12 7.96
N GLU A 143 1.59 -14.06 8.22
CA GLU A 143 0.34 -13.81 8.95
C GLU A 143 0.56 -13.41 10.42
N LYS A 144 1.75 -13.66 10.98
CA LYS A 144 2.14 -13.15 12.31
C LYS A 144 2.50 -11.66 12.30
N ARG A 145 2.74 -11.07 11.12
CA ARG A 145 2.98 -9.63 11.00
C ARG A 145 1.69 -8.87 11.28
N ASN A 146 1.63 -8.20 12.39
CA ASN A 146 0.42 -7.52 12.86
C ASN A 146 0.66 -6.09 13.31
N SER A 147 1.83 -5.51 12.98
CA SER A 147 2.16 -4.14 13.32
C SER A 147 2.80 -3.42 12.14
N ALA A 148 2.54 -2.13 12.04
CA ALA A 148 3.15 -1.21 11.09
C ALA A 148 3.38 0.14 11.77
N PHE A 149 4.45 0.82 11.37
CA PHE A 149 4.82 2.13 11.88
C PHE A 149 4.51 3.21 10.84
N GLY A 150 4.16 4.39 11.32
CA GLY A 150 3.97 5.54 10.47
C GLY A 150 4.53 6.78 11.12
N TYR A 151 5.01 7.69 10.29
CA TYR A 151 5.51 8.97 10.77
C TYR A 151 5.16 10.08 9.78
N ALA A 152 5.05 11.29 10.32
CA ALA A 152 5.03 12.53 9.56
C ALA A 152 5.81 13.56 10.39
N ASP A 153 6.78 14.21 9.78
CA ASP A 153 7.61 15.21 10.43
C ASP A 153 7.27 16.62 9.98
N ARG A 154 6.68 16.73 8.79
CA ARG A 154 6.37 18.01 8.19
C ARG A 154 5.19 17.88 7.24
N PHE A 155 4.28 18.82 7.32
CA PHE A 155 3.24 19.03 6.33
C PHE A 155 3.38 20.46 5.79
N ASP A 156 3.73 20.58 4.51
CA ASP A 156 4.14 21.83 3.87
C ASP A 156 5.23 22.56 4.69
N GLU A 157 4.96 23.77 5.14
CA GLU A 157 5.90 24.59 5.89
C GLU A 157 5.87 24.35 7.40
N LYS A 158 4.85 23.63 7.89
CA LYS A 158 4.69 23.39 9.34
C LYS A 158 5.33 22.07 9.79
N TYR A 159 6.02 22.15 10.88
CA TYR A 159 6.48 20.97 11.60
C TYR A 159 5.28 20.24 12.22
N ASP A 160 5.11 18.97 11.89
CA ASP A 160 4.07 18.10 12.46
C ASP A 160 4.71 16.77 12.86
N LEU A 161 5.42 16.79 13.99
CA LEU A 161 6.20 15.66 14.48
C LEU A 161 5.29 14.56 15.03
N VAL A 162 4.65 13.81 14.16
CA VAL A 162 3.71 12.76 14.53
C VAL A 162 4.27 11.38 14.25
N ARG A 163 4.02 10.47 15.18
CA ARG A 163 4.36 9.04 15.07
C ARG A 163 3.13 8.20 15.29
N SER A 164 3.03 7.08 14.59
CA SER A 164 1.97 6.11 14.81
C SER A 164 2.50 4.69 14.86
N LEU A 165 1.80 3.89 15.66
CA LEU A 165 1.91 2.43 15.66
C LEU A 165 0.53 1.86 15.42
N ARG A 166 0.38 1.08 14.36
CA ARG A 166 -0.77 0.21 14.17
C ARG A 166 -0.43 -1.20 14.63
N LYS A 167 -1.31 -1.78 15.46
CA LYS A 167 -1.19 -3.18 15.90
C LYS A 167 -2.54 -3.87 15.77
N GLY A 168 -2.62 -4.80 14.83
CA GLY A 168 -3.89 -5.42 14.47
C GLY A 168 -4.94 -4.36 14.07
N LYS A 169 -6.06 -4.31 14.78
CA LYS A 169 -7.14 -3.34 14.55
C LYS A 169 -6.97 -1.99 15.28
N TYR A 170 -5.97 -1.85 16.14
CA TYR A 170 -5.74 -0.64 16.92
C TYR A 170 -4.66 0.21 16.28
N LYS A 171 -4.82 1.52 16.37
CA LYS A 171 -3.82 2.50 15.98
C LYS A 171 -3.63 3.53 17.10
N TYR A 172 -2.39 3.70 17.52
CA TYR A 172 -1.96 4.75 18.43
C TYR A 172 -1.23 5.82 17.62
N MET A 173 -1.54 7.09 17.88
CA MET A 173 -0.87 8.23 17.27
C MET A 173 -0.44 9.20 18.37
N ARG A 174 0.76 9.75 18.26
CA ARG A 174 1.28 10.75 19.16
C ARG A 174 1.87 11.90 18.37
N ASN A 175 1.39 13.10 18.63
CA ASN A 175 2.01 14.33 18.19
C ASN A 175 3.01 14.81 19.26
N TYR A 176 4.25 15.05 18.87
CA TYR A 176 5.32 15.52 19.75
C TYR A 176 5.43 17.05 19.76
N GLN A 177 4.72 17.73 18.87
CA GLN A 177 4.63 19.19 18.80
C GLN A 177 3.17 19.65 18.64
N PRO A 178 2.30 19.41 19.64
CA PRO A 178 0.87 19.66 19.51
C PRO A 178 0.45 21.12 19.45
N PHE A 179 1.38 22.06 19.66
CA PHE A 179 1.10 23.50 19.77
C PHE A 179 1.72 24.34 18.64
N ASN A 180 2.14 23.74 17.55
CA ASN A 180 2.63 24.46 16.36
C ASN A 180 1.52 24.69 15.33
#